data_8d97be0bdd6023696d70867c74b965a1
#
_entry.id   8d97be0bdd6023696d70867c74b965a1
#
_cell.length_a   1.000
_cell.length_b   1.000
_cell.length_c   1.000
_cell.angle_alpha   90.00
_cell.angle_beta   90.00
_cell.angle_gamma   90.00
#
_symmetry.space_group_name_H-M   'P 1'
#
loop_
_entity.id
_entity.type
_entity.pdbx_description
1 polymer ?
#
loop_
_entity_poly.entity_id
_entity_poly.type
_entity_poly.pdbx_seq_one_letter_code
_entity_poly.pdbx_strand_id
1 'polypeptide(L)'
;MILLYYPCNTPPRLGRLPMSVLALGAVLEGRRDYRIIDGNVDRRALETLTGIIRGNPTGAILCVSVMPGTQMVNAIHHSRALKSLFPLLTIVWGGYFPSMHTESVLNSSFVDYVIRGQGERALPELIDALRNGSDPGLVHNVSRREGTGFLHSPEYPIYDPNDRPPFPYGRLAMEEYALPTFVGKRTYCHESSVGCPHKCNFCGVVDVFHSRWKAERPERTLEVIRHLKGRYGMDAIEFHDSELFVSEARMVELCEKLVDERINWWAEGRIDTLLRYDRATWKLMEKSGLKMIFFGAESGLDETLRMMDKGGVTRAQTVAMAALCREYHVQSEFSFVMGSHPTKTEEDIDATIDLMYELERINPQSQMHPFIYTPVPFGSIYDKAVEGGLQYPKNLDAWASHEWSQYTLRRRPHTPWLTPRLHRKIVNFRAVHQAYYPKTNDRFVAPWKIRLLRLVSSWRYRRRIYTAAYELRAMLRLLVNPSPRHEGF
;
A
#
# COMPACT_ATOMS: atom_id res chain seq x y z
N MET A 1 -9.01 2.95 28.56
CA MET A 1 -7.76 2.94 27.75
C MET A 1 -8.07 2.56 26.30
N ILE A 2 -7.62 3.36 25.33
CA ILE A 2 -7.76 3.06 23.90
C ILE A 2 -6.40 2.58 23.39
N LEU A 3 -6.39 1.46 22.66
CA LEU A 3 -5.19 0.88 22.09
C LEU A 3 -5.30 0.95 20.57
N LEU A 4 -4.46 1.75 19.92
CA LEU A 4 -4.34 1.85 18.48
C LEU A 4 -3.23 0.88 18.04
N TYR A 5 -3.61 -0.24 17.44
CA TYR A 5 -2.69 -1.29 17.09
C TYR A 5 -2.48 -1.38 15.57
N TYR A 6 -1.23 -1.32 15.17
CA TYR A 6 -0.77 -1.56 13.82
C TYR A 6 -0.02 -2.90 13.78
N PRO A 7 -0.65 -3.99 13.33
CA PRO A 7 -0.02 -5.31 13.31
C PRO A 7 1.22 -5.34 12.42
N CYS A 8 2.18 -6.19 12.79
CA CYS A 8 3.41 -6.35 12.02
C CYS A 8 3.14 -6.74 10.57
N ASN A 9 3.75 -6.02 9.64
CA ASN A 9 3.68 -6.28 8.21
C ASN A 9 5.05 -6.26 7.52
N THR A 10 6.13 -5.86 8.22
CA THR A 10 7.46 -5.74 7.64
C THR A 10 8.50 -6.54 8.42
N PRO A 11 9.61 -6.96 7.80
CA PRO A 11 10.80 -7.40 8.51
C PRO A 11 11.31 -6.33 9.49
N PRO A 12 12.13 -6.71 10.49
CA PRO A 12 12.73 -5.77 11.42
C PRO A 12 13.48 -4.64 10.70
N ARG A 13 13.34 -3.42 11.20
CA ARG A 13 14.03 -2.20 10.70
C ARG A 13 13.69 -1.82 9.26
N LEU A 14 12.53 -2.22 8.77
CA LEU A 14 12.01 -1.82 7.45
C LEU A 14 10.60 -1.20 7.55
N GLY A 15 10.11 -0.96 8.77
CA GLY A 15 8.79 -0.35 9.00
C GLY A 15 8.77 1.10 8.58
N ARG A 16 7.72 1.49 7.87
CA ARG A 16 7.36 2.90 7.64
C ARG A 16 6.49 3.38 8.81
N LEU A 17 6.38 4.71 8.97
CA LEU A 17 5.44 5.28 9.94
C LEU A 17 4.04 4.70 9.73
N PRO A 18 3.37 4.26 10.81
CA PRO A 18 2.02 3.68 10.72
C PRO A 18 0.98 4.81 10.59
N MET A 19 0.92 5.43 9.38
CA MET A 19 0.14 6.66 9.12
C MET A 19 -1.33 6.53 9.54
N SER A 20 -1.96 5.37 9.32
CA SER A 20 -3.36 5.15 9.69
C SER A 20 -3.62 5.30 11.19
N VAL A 21 -2.79 4.71 12.05
CA VAL A 21 -2.95 4.84 13.51
C VAL A 21 -2.43 6.19 14.03
N LEU A 22 -1.47 6.82 13.32
CA LEU A 22 -1.09 8.21 13.62
C LEU A 22 -2.23 9.17 13.35
N ALA A 23 -2.98 9.01 12.24
CA ALA A 23 -4.15 9.83 11.92
C ALA A 23 -5.24 9.70 12.99
N LEU A 24 -5.50 8.47 13.44
CA LEU A 24 -6.43 8.23 14.55
C LEU A 24 -5.91 8.80 15.87
N GLY A 25 -4.61 8.67 16.15
CA GLY A 25 -3.98 9.28 17.31
C GLY A 25 -4.12 10.79 17.31
N ALA A 26 -3.97 11.45 16.16
CA ALA A 26 -4.09 12.90 16.03
C ALA A 26 -5.46 13.42 16.49
N VAL A 27 -6.55 12.74 16.14
CA VAL A 27 -7.90 13.15 16.55
C VAL A 27 -8.25 12.78 17.99
N LEU A 28 -7.48 11.89 18.62
CA LEU A 28 -7.63 11.52 20.04
C LEU A 28 -6.71 12.32 20.96
N GLU A 29 -5.62 12.92 20.44
CA GLU A 29 -4.61 13.63 21.25
C GLU A 29 -5.23 14.76 22.05
N GLY A 30 -4.90 14.81 23.35
CA GLY A 30 -5.46 15.77 24.29
C GLY A 30 -6.93 15.57 24.67
N ARG A 31 -7.65 14.65 24.05
CA ARG A 31 -9.08 14.37 24.29
C ARG A 31 -9.34 13.04 24.97
N ARG A 32 -8.49 12.05 24.73
CA ARG A 32 -8.65 10.67 25.21
C ARG A 32 -7.31 10.07 25.58
N ASP A 33 -7.31 9.22 26.61
CA ASP A 33 -6.14 8.42 26.94
C ASP A 33 -6.03 7.25 25.97
N TYR A 34 -4.90 7.20 25.23
CA TYR A 34 -4.63 6.17 24.23
C TYR A 34 -3.14 5.82 24.15
N ARG A 35 -2.85 4.66 23.58
CA ARG A 35 -1.49 4.24 23.21
C ARG A 35 -1.46 3.73 21.79
N ILE A 36 -0.36 3.99 21.08
CA ILE A 36 -0.06 3.39 19.77
C ILE A 36 0.89 2.22 20.02
N ILE A 37 0.54 1.06 19.48
CA ILE A 37 1.37 -0.15 19.47
C ILE A 37 1.64 -0.51 18.01
N ASP A 38 2.89 -0.38 17.56
CA ASP A 38 3.32 -0.79 16.22
C ASP A 38 4.07 -2.12 16.29
N GLY A 39 3.48 -3.19 15.75
CA GLY A 39 4.07 -4.51 15.66
C GLY A 39 5.32 -4.60 14.77
N ASN A 40 5.60 -3.59 13.93
CA ASN A 40 6.85 -3.52 13.18
C ASN A 40 8.04 -3.16 14.07
N VAL A 41 7.80 -2.42 15.14
CA VAL A 41 8.80 -2.01 16.14
C VAL A 41 8.73 -2.92 17.36
N ASP A 42 7.55 -3.08 17.95
CA ASP A 42 7.32 -3.99 19.07
C ASP A 42 7.02 -5.41 18.57
N ARG A 43 8.05 -6.24 18.48
CA ARG A 43 7.92 -7.64 18.02
C ARG A 43 7.19 -8.55 19.00
N ARG A 44 6.98 -8.10 20.24
CA ARG A 44 6.20 -8.77 21.28
C ARG A 44 4.86 -8.06 21.52
N ALA A 45 4.31 -7.42 20.49
CA ALA A 45 3.09 -6.63 20.57
C ALA A 45 1.92 -7.36 21.27
N LEU A 46 1.78 -8.69 21.07
CA LEU A 46 0.75 -9.48 21.78
C LEU A 46 0.96 -9.48 23.30
N GLU A 47 2.19 -9.63 23.75
CA GLU A 47 2.52 -9.60 25.18
C GLU A 47 2.28 -8.21 25.75
N THR A 48 2.73 -7.17 25.05
CA THR A 48 2.52 -5.76 25.42
C THR A 48 1.04 -5.44 25.54
N LEU A 49 0.24 -5.77 24.53
CA LEU A 49 -1.21 -5.59 24.52
C LEU A 49 -1.87 -6.35 25.69
N THR A 50 -1.49 -7.61 25.90
CA THR A 50 -1.99 -8.44 27.00
C THR A 50 -1.71 -7.80 28.37
N GLY A 51 -0.49 -7.28 28.59
CA GLY A 51 -0.12 -6.60 29.83
C GLY A 51 -0.95 -5.33 30.08
N ILE A 52 -1.14 -4.50 29.05
CA ILE A 52 -1.91 -3.26 29.17
C ILE A 52 -3.40 -3.55 29.43
N ILE A 53 -4.00 -4.51 28.71
CA ILE A 53 -5.40 -4.87 28.86
C ILE A 53 -5.66 -5.47 30.23
N ARG A 54 -4.75 -6.32 30.76
CA ARG A 54 -4.83 -6.89 32.10
C ARG A 54 -4.87 -5.82 33.19
N GLY A 55 -4.14 -4.71 33.00
CA GLY A 55 -4.20 -3.55 33.89
C GLY A 55 -5.46 -2.69 33.75
N ASN A 56 -6.30 -2.93 32.71
CA ASN A 56 -7.52 -2.16 32.41
C ASN A 56 -8.66 -3.07 31.91
N PRO A 57 -9.09 -4.07 32.69
CA PRO A 57 -9.89 -5.20 32.17
C PRO A 57 -11.31 -4.80 31.73
N THR A 58 -11.88 -3.74 32.27
CA THR A 58 -13.29 -3.34 32.06
C THR A 58 -13.49 -2.15 31.15
N GLY A 59 -12.44 -1.57 30.58
CA GLY A 59 -12.59 -0.31 29.81
C GLY A 59 -11.62 -0.19 28.65
N ALA A 60 -10.92 -1.28 28.28
CA ALA A 60 -10.02 -1.28 27.13
C ALA A 60 -10.81 -1.43 25.83
N ILE A 61 -10.44 -0.64 24.83
CA ILE A 61 -10.91 -0.74 23.44
C ILE A 61 -9.67 -0.95 22.56
N LEU A 62 -9.63 -2.06 21.84
CA LEU A 62 -8.56 -2.37 20.88
C LEU A 62 -8.99 -2.00 19.47
N CYS A 63 -8.32 -1.02 18.88
CA CYS A 63 -8.56 -0.56 17.50
C CYS A 63 -7.42 -1.05 16.63
N VAL A 64 -7.70 -1.90 15.65
CA VAL A 64 -6.71 -2.57 14.79
C VAL A 64 -6.80 -2.04 13.37
N SER A 65 -5.71 -1.50 12.83
CA SER A 65 -5.62 -1.08 11.43
C SER A 65 -5.07 -2.22 10.59
N VAL A 66 -5.82 -2.67 9.57
CA VAL A 66 -5.52 -3.92 8.87
C VAL A 66 -5.45 -3.72 7.35
N MET A 67 -4.28 -4.05 6.80
CA MET A 67 -4.05 -4.23 5.36
C MET A 67 -4.05 -5.72 5.00
N PRO A 68 -4.32 -6.11 3.75
CA PRO A 68 -4.13 -7.49 3.29
C PRO A 68 -2.69 -7.99 3.51
N GLY A 69 -2.50 -9.31 3.49
CA GLY A 69 -1.19 -9.93 3.62
C GLY A 69 -0.80 -10.27 5.05
N THR A 70 0.48 -10.16 5.37
CA THR A 70 1.04 -10.54 6.68
C THR A 70 0.37 -9.80 7.83
N GLN A 71 0.02 -8.53 7.64
CA GLN A 71 -0.65 -7.73 8.66
C GLN A 71 -2.00 -8.30 9.06
N MET A 72 -2.81 -8.71 8.07
CA MET A 72 -4.11 -9.36 8.31
C MET A 72 -3.96 -10.66 9.11
N VAL A 73 -2.99 -11.51 8.76
CA VAL A 73 -2.75 -12.77 9.47
C VAL A 73 -2.38 -12.50 10.93
N ASN A 74 -1.49 -11.56 11.20
CA ASN A 74 -1.11 -11.16 12.56
C ASN A 74 -2.30 -10.55 13.32
N ALA A 75 -3.09 -9.70 12.66
CA ALA A 75 -4.31 -9.13 13.25
C ALA A 75 -5.31 -10.21 13.70
N ILE A 76 -5.53 -11.25 12.87
CA ILE A 76 -6.40 -12.38 13.19
C ILE A 76 -5.90 -13.12 14.44
N HIS A 77 -4.62 -13.51 14.44
CA HIS A 77 -4.04 -14.26 15.56
C HIS A 77 -4.09 -13.46 16.87
N HIS A 78 -3.70 -12.20 16.84
CA HIS A 78 -3.65 -11.37 18.04
C HIS A 78 -5.05 -11.02 18.56
N SER A 79 -5.99 -10.62 17.68
CA SER A 79 -7.37 -10.30 18.08
C SER A 79 -8.06 -11.51 18.70
N ARG A 80 -7.90 -12.71 18.10
CA ARG A 80 -8.46 -13.95 18.64
C ARG A 80 -7.89 -14.28 20.02
N ALA A 81 -6.56 -14.25 20.15
CA ALA A 81 -5.89 -14.53 21.42
C ALA A 81 -6.35 -13.56 22.52
N LEU A 82 -6.40 -12.25 22.22
CA LEU A 82 -6.82 -11.24 23.18
C LEU A 82 -8.30 -11.38 23.54
N LYS A 83 -9.19 -11.65 22.59
CA LYS A 83 -10.63 -11.87 22.87
C LYS A 83 -10.87 -13.12 23.74
N SER A 84 -10.08 -14.18 23.52
CA SER A 84 -10.13 -15.39 24.34
C SER A 84 -9.66 -15.14 25.78
N LEU A 85 -8.62 -14.35 25.97
CA LEU A 85 -8.10 -13.98 27.30
C LEU A 85 -8.98 -12.94 28.01
N PHE A 86 -9.63 -12.06 27.26
CA PHE A 86 -10.44 -10.96 27.75
C PHE A 86 -11.77 -10.89 27.00
N PRO A 87 -12.78 -11.71 27.35
CA PRO A 87 -14.04 -11.81 26.62
C PRO A 87 -14.81 -10.49 26.53
N LEU A 88 -14.65 -9.58 27.51
CA LEU A 88 -15.30 -8.28 27.53
C LEU A 88 -14.53 -7.19 26.75
N LEU A 89 -13.35 -7.50 26.20
CA LEU A 89 -12.58 -6.58 25.38
C LEU A 89 -13.38 -6.19 24.12
N THR A 90 -13.59 -4.89 23.91
CA THR A 90 -14.14 -4.41 22.64
C THR A 90 -13.03 -4.34 21.60
N ILE A 91 -13.21 -5.03 20.47
CA ILE A 91 -12.26 -5.07 19.36
C ILE A 91 -12.91 -4.44 18.12
N VAL A 92 -12.28 -3.37 17.63
CA VAL A 92 -12.69 -2.60 16.45
C VAL A 92 -11.64 -2.78 15.37
N TRP A 93 -12.04 -3.25 14.20
CA TRP A 93 -11.15 -3.30 13.03
C TRP A 93 -11.45 -2.17 12.06
N GLY A 94 -10.40 -1.59 11.47
CA GLY A 94 -10.48 -0.58 10.42
C GLY A 94 -9.32 -0.72 9.44
N GLY A 95 -9.30 0.16 8.44
CA GLY A 95 -8.32 0.14 7.37
C GLY A 95 -8.83 -0.57 6.12
N TYR A 96 -7.94 -0.83 5.19
CA TYR A 96 -8.28 -1.26 3.84
C TYR A 96 -8.99 -2.61 3.78
N PHE A 97 -8.43 -3.65 4.43
CA PHE A 97 -9.01 -4.99 4.40
C PHE A 97 -10.41 -5.06 5.02
N PRO A 98 -10.68 -4.54 6.24
CA PRO A 98 -12.01 -4.55 6.82
C PRO A 98 -13.04 -3.73 6.03
N SER A 99 -12.61 -2.65 5.37
CA SER A 99 -13.52 -1.84 4.53
C SER A 99 -14.04 -2.63 3.33
N MET A 100 -13.18 -3.43 2.71
CA MET A 100 -13.54 -4.23 1.52
C MET A 100 -14.19 -5.58 1.86
N HIS A 101 -13.94 -6.13 3.05
CA HIS A 101 -14.40 -7.46 3.48
C HIS A 101 -15.16 -7.40 4.81
N THR A 102 -15.99 -6.37 4.99
CA THR A 102 -16.68 -6.06 6.24
C THR A 102 -17.42 -7.26 6.83
N GLU A 103 -18.22 -7.94 6.04
CA GLU A 103 -19.02 -9.09 6.51
C GLU A 103 -18.12 -10.28 6.88
N SER A 104 -17.08 -10.56 6.10
CA SER A 104 -16.11 -11.63 6.44
C SER A 104 -15.44 -11.35 7.79
N VAL A 105 -15.15 -10.10 8.09
CA VAL A 105 -14.57 -9.67 9.38
C VAL A 105 -15.59 -9.85 10.50
N LEU A 106 -16.82 -9.37 10.31
CA LEU A 106 -17.88 -9.44 11.31
C LEU A 106 -18.42 -10.87 11.53
N ASN A 107 -18.24 -11.79 10.59
CA ASN A 107 -18.54 -13.22 10.79
C ASN A 107 -17.59 -13.91 11.79
N SER A 108 -16.57 -13.22 12.26
CA SER A 108 -15.62 -13.76 13.24
C SER A 108 -16.00 -13.30 14.65
N SER A 109 -16.08 -14.25 15.60
CA SER A 109 -16.57 -14.00 16.97
C SER A 109 -15.71 -13.06 17.81
N PHE A 110 -14.49 -12.73 17.34
CA PHE A 110 -13.54 -11.92 18.07
C PHE A 110 -13.43 -10.47 17.57
N VAL A 111 -14.26 -10.04 16.61
CA VAL A 111 -14.35 -8.62 16.20
C VAL A 111 -15.78 -8.13 16.47
N ASP A 112 -15.90 -7.02 17.16
CA ASP A 112 -17.20 -6.47 17.55
C ASP A 112 -17.72 -5.44 16.55
N TYR A 113 -16.82 -4.58 16.04
CA TYR A 113 -17.14 -3.48 15.12
C TYR A 113 -16.13 -3.39 13.98
N VAL A 114 -16.60 -2.92 12.84
CA VAL A 114 -15.75 -2.49 11.71
C VAL A 114 -16.00 -1.01 11.43
N ILE A 115 -14.93 -0.23 11.30
CA ILE A 115 -14.99 1.12 10.73
C ILE A 115 -14.57 1.03 9.27
N ARG A 116 -15.51 1.35 8.36
CA ARG A 116 -15.28 1.37 6.92
C ARG A 116 -14.68 2.71 6.47
N GLY A 117 -13.74 2.69 5.54
CA GLY A 117 -13.10 3.91 5.06
C GLY A 117 -12.29 4.64 6.13
N GLN A 118 -12.45 5.96 6.19
CA GLN A 118 -11.70 6.83 7.10
C GLN A 118 -12.28 6.82 8.52
N GLY A 119 -11.38 6.69 9.52
CA GLY A 119 -11.75 6.56 10.92
C GLY A 119 -11.69 7.84 11.75
N GLU A 120 -11.21 8.97 11.21
CA GLU A 120 -10.90 10.19 11.94
C GLU A 120 -12.14 10.81 12.62
N ARG A 121 -13.35 10.66 12.05
CA ARG A 121 -14.62 11.02 12.67
C ARG A 121 -15.26 9.86 13.42
N ALA A 122 -15.34 8.72 12.72
CA ALA A 122 -16.07 7.56 13.22
C ALA A 122 -15.50 6.99 14.51
N LEU A 123 -14.16 6.94 14.68
CA LEU A 123 -13.57 6.34 15.86
C LEU A 123 -13.84 7.12 17.16
N PRO A 124 -13.63 8.45 17.23
CA PRO A 124 -14.02 9.22 18.41
C PRO A 124 -15.48 9.08 18.78
N GLU A 125 -16.39 9.12 17.80
CA GLU A 125 -17.84 8.99 18.02
C GLU A 125 -18.24 7.58 18.48
N LEU A 126 -17.63 6.54 17.90
CA LEU A 126 -17.84 5.15 18.33
C LEU A 126 -17.39 4.95 19.79
N ILE A 127 -16.23 5.50 20.16
CA ILE A 127 -15.72 5.44 21.54
C ILE A 127 -16.70 6.14 22.50
N ASP A 128 -17.23 7.30 22.09
CA ASP A 128 -18.19 8.05 22.91
C ASP A 128 -19.51 7.29 23.05
N ALA A 129 -20.04 6.71 21.98
CA ALA A 129 -21.23 5.86 22.01
C ALA A 129 -21.06 4.67 22.96
N LEU A 130 -19.93 3.95 22.86
CA LEU A 130 -19.62 2.82 23.73
C LEU A 130 -19.49 3.19 25.21
N ARG A 131 -18.98 4.39 25.53
CA ARG A 131 -18.81 4.86 26.91
C ARG A 131 -20.08 5.40 27.52
N ASN A 132 -20.91 6.05 26.71
CA ASN A 132 -22.14 6.71 27.16
C ASN A 132 -23.36 5.79 27.09
N GLY A 133 -23.20 4.55 26.60
CA GLY A 133 -24.32 3.60 26.42
C GLY A 133 -25.27 3.98 25.28
N SER A 134 -24.84 4.85 24.35
CA SER A 134 -25.58 5.17 23.14
C SER A 134 -25.43 4.04 22.10
N ASP A 135 -26.35 3.96 21.13
CA ASP A 135 -26.28 2.93 20.09
C ASP A 135 -25.10 3.19 19.12
N PRO A 136 -24.07 2.31 19.10
CA PRO A 136 -22.96 2.40 18.14
C PRO A 136 -23.37 2.28 16.67
N GLY A 137 -24.54 1.69 16.38
CA GLY A 137 -25.08 1.56 15.04
C GLY A 137 -25.52 2.88 14.41
N LEU A 138 -25.65 3.94 15.19
CA LEU A 138 -25.95 5.30 14.72
C LEU A 138 -24.70 6.06 14.27
N VAL A 139 -23.50 5.56 14.61
CA VAL A 139 -22.23 6.20 14.21
C VAL A 139 -21.95 5.88 12.75
N HIS A 140 -21.77 6.89 11.93
CA HIS A 140 -21.48 6.71 10.52
C HIS A 140 -20.16 5.92 10.30
N ASN A 141 -20.03 5.24 9.19
CA ASN A 141 -18.94 4.32 8.83
C ASN A 141 -18.84 3.05 9.71
N VAL A 142 -19.64 2.92 10.76
CA VAL A 142 -19.59 1.75 11.65
C VAL A 142 -20.45 0.63 11.10
N SER A 143 -19.94 -0.59 11.18
CA SER A 143 -20.69 -1.82 10.92
C SER A 143 -20.55 -2.78 12.09
N ARG A 144 -21.62 -3.54 12.37
CA ARG A 144 -21.67 -4.55 13.45
C ARG A 144 -22.57 -5.73 13.07
N ARG A 145 -22.47 -6.80 13.84
CA ARG A 145 -23.49 -7.85 13.79
C ARG A 145 -24.80 -7.35 14.38
N GLU A 146 -25.90 -7.74 13.78
CA GLU A 146 -27.25 -7.47 14.26
C GLU A 146 -28.17 -8.67 13.97
N GLY A 147 -28.59 -9.34 15.02
CA GLY A 147 -29.32 -10.61 14.88
C GLY A 147 -28.51 -11.65 14.08
N THR A 148 -29.09 -12.15 13.00
CA THR A 148 -28.43 -13.09 12.07
C THR A 148 -27.72 -12.42 10.90
N GLY A 149 -27.75 -11.07 10.83
CA GLY A 149 -27.16 -10.29 9.75
C GLY A 149 -26.18 -9.21 10.24
N PHE A 150 -26.06 -8.17 9.45
CA PHE A 150 -25.15 -7.06 9.70
C PHE A 150 -25.90 -5.73 9.56
N LEU A 151 -25.58 -4.79 10.44
CA LEU A 151 -25.96 -3.38 10.32
C LEU A 151 -24.78 -2.62 9.72
N HIS A 152 -25.01 -1.87 8.67
CA HIS A 152 -24.07 -0.96 8.05
C HIS A 152 -24.62 0.47 8.13
N SER A 153 -24.01 1.31 8.96
CA SER A 153 -24.42 2.70 9.03
C SER A 153 -24.02 3.46 7.74
N PRO A 154 -24.66 4.60 7.43
CA PRO A 154 -24.25 5.47 6.33
C PRO A 154 -22.78 5.88 6.43
N GLU A 155 -22.17 6.28 5.30
CA GLU A 155 -20.79 6.74 5.30
C GLU A 155 -20.68 8.25 5.47
N TYR A 156 -19.60 8.70 6.11
CA TYR A 156 -19.21 10.09 6.10
C TYR A 156 -18.69 10.52 4.73
N PRO A 157 -18.82 11.80 4.37
CA PRO A 157 -17.99 12.37 3.31
C PRO A 157 -16.51 12.19 3.61
N ILE A 158 -15.68 12.18 2.55
CA ILE A 158 -14.22 12.08 2.70
C ILE A 158 -13.72 13.15 3.68
N TYR A 159 -12.94 12.73 4.66
CA TYR A 159 -12.34 13.62 5.67
C TYR A 159 -11.31 14.55 5.03
N ASP A 160 -11.34 15.82 5.40
CA ASP A 160 -10.35 16.77 4.88
C ASP A 160 -9.06 16.67 5.69
N PRO A 161 -7.92 16.34 5.08
CA PRO A 161 -6.66 16.23 5.82
C PRO A 161 -6.21 17.58 6.42
N ASN A 162 -6.76 18.71 5.95
CA ASN A 162 -6.50 20.02 6.55
C ASN A 162 -7.17 20.22 7.92
N ASP A 163 -8.25 19.49 8.19
CA ASP A 163 -8.96 19.54 9.47
C ASP A 163 -8.32 18.63 10.54
N ARG A 164 -7.41 17.76 10.13
CA ARG A 164 -6.74 16.83 11.05
C ARG A 164 -5.73 17.58 11.93
N PRO A 165 -5.73 17.36 13.26
CA PRO A 165 -4.68 17.87 14.13
C PRO A 165 -3.29 17.36 13.70
N PRO A 166 -2.20 18.00 14.14
CA PRO A 166 -0.86 17.51 13.89
C PRO A 166 -0.65 16.05 14.32
N PHE A 167 0.12 15.28 13.56
CA PHE A 167 0.42 13.92 13.93
C PHE A 167 1.19 13.84 15.26
N PRO A 168 0.80 12.94 16.18
CA PRO A 168 1.45 12.78 17.48
C PRO A 168 2.75 11.95 17.36
N TYR A 169 3.71 12.41 16.59
CA TYR A 169 4.99 11.72 16.36
C TYR A 169 5.71 11.37 17.66
N GLY A 170 5.57 12.18 18.70
CA GLY A 170 6.15 11.93 20.02
C GLY A 170 5.61 10.68 20.74
N ARG A 171 4.54 10.07 20.22
CA ARG A 171 4.00 8.78 20.71
C ARG A 171 4.71 7.55 20.15
N LEU A 172 5.62 7.76 19.20
CA LEU A 172 6.39 6.72 18.54
C LEU A 172 7.89 6.84 18.82
N ALA A 173 8.59 5.71 18.75
CA ALA A 173 10.06 5.68 18.74
C ALA A 173 10.57 6.09 17.35
N MET A 174 10.56 7.37 17.03
CA MET A 174 10.78 7.91 15.68
C MET A 174 12.09 7.46 15.03
N GLU A 175 13.13 7.17 15.81
CA GLU A 175 14.42 6.67 15.29
C GLU A 175 14.29 5.29 14.61
N GLU A 176 13.31 4.48 14.99
CA GLU A 176 13.06 3.16 14.37
C GLU A 176 12.48 3.28 12.94
N TYR A 177 12.00 4.48 12.56
CA TYR A 177 11.40 4.77 11.27
C TYR A 177 12.31 5.60 10.34
N ALA A 178 13.48 6.01 10.82
CA ALA A 178 14.48 6.73 10.03
C ALA A 178 15.22 5.76 9.11
N LEU A 179 14.64 5.47 7.94
CA LEU A 179 15.18 4.44 7.06
C LEU A 179 16.19 5.01 6.07
N PRO A 180 17.36 4.36 5.90
CA PRO A 180 18.23 4.67 4.76
C PRO A 180 17.61 4.09 3.48
N THR A 181 17.30 4.95 2.54
CA THR A 181 16.80 4.58 1.21
C THR A 181 17.73 5.14 0.13
N PHE A 182 17.39 4.91 -1.15
CA PHE A 182 18.19 5.51 -2.22
C PHE A 182 17.98 7.03 -2.34
N VAL A 183 16.90 7.59 -1.79
CA VAL A 183 16.62 9.03 -1.78
C VAL A 183 17.28 9.77 -0.63
N GLY A 184 17.54 9.09 0.50
CA GLY A 184 18.15 9.73 1.67
C GLY A 184 18.69 8.76 2.71
N LYS A 185 19.44 9.29 3.68
CA LYS A 185 19.97 8.50 4.79
C LYS A 185 18.95 8.35 5.92
N ARG A 186 18.08 9.35 6.09
CA ARG A 186 17.02 9.41 7.10
C ARG A 186 15.71 9.75 6.41
N THR A 187 15.14 8.74 5.76
CA THR A 187 13.89 8.87 5.01
C THR A 187 12.72 8.54 5.91
N TYR A 188 11.74 9.45 5.95
CA TYR A 188 10.43 9.23 6.58
C TYR A 188 9.34 9.22 5.51
N CYS A 189 8.12 8.83 5.88
CA CYS A 189 6.99 8.92 4.98
C CYS A 189 5.93 9.90 5.48
N HIS A 190 5.12 10.42 4.54
CA HIS A 190 3.95 11.24 4.80
C HIS A 190 2.87 10.95 3.76
N GLU A 191 1.63 11.18 4.13
CA GLU A 191 0.47 11.13 3.25
C GLU A 191 -0.17 12.51 3.23
N SER A 192 0.09 13.27 2.17
CA SER A 192 -0.36 14.66 2.02
C SER A 192 -1.71 14.79 1.31
N SER A 193 -2.24 13.68 0.81
CA SER A 193 -3.59 13.60 0.25
C SER A 193 -4.22 12.25 0.52
N VAL A 194 -5.53 12.18 0.49
CA VAL A 194 -6.30 10.96 0.72
C VAL A 194 -7.19 10.67 -0.47
N GLY A 195 -7.29 9.38 -0.83
CA GLY A 195 -8.08 8.90 -1.95
C GLY A 195 -7.44 9.15 -3.32
N CYS A 196 -8.22 8.94 -4.38
CA CYS A 196 -7.81 9.09 -5.76
C CYS A 196 -9.06 9.43 -6.61
N PRO A 197 -9.04 10.43 -7.53
CA PRO A 197 -10.22 10.84 -8.28
C PRO A 197 -10.51 9.94 -9.49
N HIS A 198 -9.66 8.96 -9.76
CA HIS A 198 -9.80 8.07 -10.91
C HIS A 198 -10.72 6.88 -10.61
N LYS A 199 -11.16 6.18 -11.68
CA LYS A 199 -12.17 5.12 -11.63
C LYS A 199 -11.63 3.74 -12.04
N CYS A 200 -10.32 3.49 -11.86
CA CYS A 200 -9.72 2.22 -12.25
C CYS A 200 -10.44 1.04 -11.59
N ASN A 201 -11.06 0.18 -12.39
CA ASN A 201 -11.96 -0.87 -11.93
C ASN A 201 -11.30 -2.13 -11.35
N PHE A 202 -10.01 -2.08 -11.12
CA PHE A 202 -9.21 -3.11 -10.44
C PHE A 202 -8.62 -2.61 -9.12
N CYS A 203 -8.86 -1.34 -8.77
CA CYS A 203 -8.18 -0.66 -7.68
C CYS A 203 -9.10 -0.50 -6.46
N GLY A 204 -8.71 -1.08 -5.34
CA GLY A 204 -9.50 -0.98 -4.12
C GLY A 204 -9.51 0.42 -3.47
N VAL A 205 -8.61 1.34 -3.87
CA VAL A 205 -8.69 2.75 -3.46
C VAL A 205 -9.99 3.37 -3.97
N VAL A 206 -10.43 2.98 -5.18
CA VAL A 206 -11.70 3.44 -5.76
C VAL A 206 -12.89 2.97 -4.91
N ASP A 207 -12.87 1.73 -4.46
CA ASP A 207 -13.92 1.18 -3.59
C ASP A 207 -13.98 1.91 -2.25
N VAL A 208 -12.84 2.10 -1.60
CA VAL A 208 -12.76 2.71 -0.25
C VAL A 208 -13.05 4.22 -0.27
N PHE A 209 -12.64 4.94 -1.32
CA PHE A 209 -12.77 6.41 -1.39
C PHE A 209 -13.80 6.90 -2.42
N HIS A 210 -14.46 5.99 -3.15
CA HIS A 210 -15.51 6.31 -4.14
C HIS A 210 -15.08 7.37 -5.16
N SER A 211 -13.87 7.24 -5.70
CA SER A 211 -13.26 8.21 -6.64
C SER A 211 -13.20 9.63 -6.09
N ARG A 212 -13.08 9.81 -4.79
CA ARG A 212 -12.90 11.12 -4.15
C ARG A 212 -11.44 11.32 -3.79
N TRP A 213 -11.04 12.59 -3.77
CA TRP A 213 -9.69 12.99 -3.41
C TRP A 213 -9.70 14.31 -2.66
N LYS A 214 -8.90 14.41 -1.61
CA LYS A 214 -8.63 15.65 -0.89
C LYS A 214 -7.17 15.71 -0.49
N ALA A 215 -6.57 16.91 -0.57
CA ALA A 215 -5.17 17.13 -0.26
C ALA A 215 -4.97 18.20 0.81
N GLU A 216 -3.89 18.08 1.53
CA GLU A 216 -3.35 19.14 2.37
C GLU A 216 -2.98 20.35 1.49
N ARG A 217 -3.13 21.54 2.07
CA ARG A 217 -2.53 22.74 1.50
C ARG A 217 -1.01 22.60 1.53
N PRO A 218 -0.27 23.15 0.55
CA PRO A 218 1.18 23.08 0.51
C PRO A 218 1.88 23.55 1.79
N GLU A 219 1.33 24.57 2.48
CA GLU A 219 1.85 25.06 3.75
C GLU A 219 1.83 23.99 4.83
N ARG A 220 0.72 23.25 4.94
CA ARG A 220 0.58 22.19 5.93
C ARG A 220 1.57 21.06 5.69
N THR A 221 1.71 20.63 4.44
CA THR A 221 2.72 19.62 4.06
C THR A 221 4.12 20.12 4.39
N LEU A 222 4.42 21.40 4.13
CA LEU A 222 5.69 22.02 4.49
C LEU A 222 5.95 22.05 6.01
N GLU A 223 4.93 22.34 6.80
CA GLU A 223 5.02 22.31 8.28
C GLU A 223 5.41 20.91 8.78
N VAL A 224 4.80 19.85 8.23
CA VAL A 224 5.17 18.46 8.55
C VAL A 224 6.62 18.19 8.19
N ILE A 225 7.05 18.57 6.99
CA ILE A 225 8.42 18.38 6.52
C ILE A 225 9.43 19.11 7.43
N ARG A 226 9.16 20.36 7.77
CA ARG A 226 10.01 21.15 8.68
C ARG A 226 10.07 20.55 10.08
N HIS A 227 8.93 20.05 10.59
CA HIS A 227 8.89 19.36 11.87
C HIS A 227 9.76 18.09 11.86
N LEU A 228 9.60 17.21 10.85
CA LEU A 228 10.37 15.98 10.73
C LEU A 228 11.87 16.27 10.53
N LYS A 229 12.21 17.27 9.73
CA LYS A 229 13.60 17.70 9.50
C LYS A 229 14.22 18.28 10.75
N GLY A 230 13.56 19.25 11.40
CA GLY A 230 14.08 19.96 12.56
C GLY A 230 14.18 19.08 13.81
N ARG A 231 13.20 18.22 14.03
CA ARG A 231 13.12 17.40 15.25
C ARG A 231 13.82 16.06 15.13
N TYR A 232 13.79 15.43 13.93
CA TYR A 232 14.25 14.06 13.71
C TYR A 232 15.34 13.94 12.63
N GLY A 233 15.85 15.07 12.12
CA GLY A 233 16.96 15.10 11.17
C GLY A 233 16.65 14.45 9.82
N MET A 234 15.37 14.51 9.37
CA MET A 234 14.95 14.00 8.07
C MET A 234 15.71 14.69 6.93
N ASP A 235 16.22 13.91 5.99
CA ASP A 235 16.88 14.40 4.76
C ASP A 235 16.13 13.96 3.47
N ALA A 236 15.15 13.06 3.61
CA ALA A 236 14.29 12.65 2.50
C ALA A 236 12.91 12.25 2.96
N ILE A 237 11.91 12.37 2.06
CA ILE A 237 10.53 12.01 2.32
C ILE A 237 9.95 11.13 1.20
N GLU A 238 9.18 10.12 1.61
CA GLU A 238 8.35 9.28 0.75
C GLU A 238 6.90 9.77 0.87
N PHE A 239 6.30 10.27 -0.21
CA PHE A 239 4.88 10.57 -0.25
C PHE A 239 4.10 9.30 -0.58
N HIS A 240 3.32 8.82 0.39
CA HIS A 240 2.48 7.62 0.24
C HIS A 240 1.06 7.94 -0.21
N ASP A 241 0.90 9.05 -0.89
CA ASP A 241 -0.36 9.46 -1.51
C ASP A 241 -0.72 8.48 -2.63
N SER A 242 -1.96 8.01 -2.67
CA SER A 242 -2.45 7.15 -3.78
C SER A 242 -2.38 7.83 -5.14
N GLU A 243 -2.38 9.17 -5.19
CA GLU A 243 -2.13 10.03 -6.35
C GLU A 243 -1.76 11.44 -5.86
N LEU A 244 -0.47 11.75 -5.85
CA LEU A 244 0.03 13.07 -5.40
C LEU A 244 -0.23 14.17 -6.43
N PHE A 245 -0.15 13.83 -7.72
CA PHE A 245 -0.05 14.78 -8.84
C PHE A 245 -1.40 15.17 -9.45
N VAL A 246 -2.51 15.07 -8.71
CA VAL A 246 -3.85 15.41 -9.22
C VAL A 246 -3.94 16.87 -9.68
N SER A 247 -3.28 17.80 -8.99
CA SER A 247 -3.30 19.24 -9.27
C SER A 247 -1.90 19.77 -9.53
N GLU A 248 -1.65 20.20 -10.79
CA GLU A 248 -0.37 20.82 -11.17
C GLU A 248 -0.11 22.11 -10.38
N ALA A 249 -1.13 22.96 -10.22
CA ALA A 249 -1.00 24.21 -9.46
C ALA A 249 -0.55 23.96 -8.00
N ARG A 250 -1.15 22.95 -7.32
CA ARG A 250 -0.72 22.54 -5.98
C ARG A 250 0.74 22.06 -5.99
N MET A 251 1.13 21.31 -7.02
CA MET A 251 2.49 20.79 -7.13
C MET A 251 3.51 21.91 -7.36
N VAL A 252 3.19 22.90 -8.18
CA VAL A 252 4.03 24.10 -8.37
C VAL A 252 4.26 24.78 -7.02
N GLU A 253 3.19 25.10 -6.32
CA GLU A 253 3.27 25.78 -5.01
C GLU A 253 4.05 24.96 -3.97
N LEU A 254 3.83 23.64 -3.89
CA LEU A 254 4.57 22.77 -2.98
C LEU A 254 6.05 22.72 -3.36
N CYS A 255 6.38 22.54 -4.64
CA CYS A 255 7.77 22.46 -5.10
C CYS A 255 8.54 23.78 -4.90
N GLU A 256 7.90 24.94 -5.11
CA GLU A 256 8.50 26.25 -4.80
C GLU A 256 8.96 26.32 -3.34
N LYS A 257 8.10 25.85 -2.42
CA LYS A 257 8.42 25.81 -0.98
C LYS A 257 9.51 24.77 -0.64
N LEU A 258 9.55 23.64 -1.36
CA LEU A 258 10.53 22.57 -1.11
C LEU A 258 11.96 22.89 -1.62
N VAL A 259 12.11 23.77 -2.59
CA VAL A 259 13.45 24.17 -3.10
C VAL A 259 14.39 24.58 -1.97
N ASP A 260 13.91 25.39 -1.03
CA ASP A 260 14.72 25.91 0.08
C ASP A 260 14.93 24.88 1.20
N GLU A 261 14.09 23.84 1.27
CA GLU A 261 14.21 22.79 2.27
C GLU A 261 15.37 21.82 1.99
N ARG A 262 15.85 21.73 0.75
CA ARG A 262 17.00 20.87 0.36
C ARG A 262 16.84 19.42 0.83
N ILE A 263 15.66 18.87 0.68
CA ILE A 263 15.36 17.45 0.92
C ILE A 263 15.16 16.74 -0.41
N ASN A 264 15.38 15.44 -0.43
CA ASN A 264 14.96 14.61 -1.56
C ASN A 264 13.58 14.04 -1.30
N TRP A 265 12.84 13.75 -2.38
CA TRP A 265 11.53 13.15 -2.26
C TRP A 265 11.18 12.23 -3.42
N TRP A 266 10.22 11.34 -3.20
CA TRP A 266 9.59 10.54 -4.23
C TRP A 266 8.10 10.38 -3.93
N ALA A 267 7.31 10.00 -4.95
CA ALA A 267 5.87 9.83 -4.83
C ALA A 267 5.31 8.83 -5.86
N GLU A 268 4.06 8.46 -5.67
CA GLU A 268 3.26 7.74 -6.64
C GLU A 268 2.50 8.70 -7.55
N GLY A 269 2.43 8.37 -8.84
CA GLY A 269 1.78 9.22 -9.83
C GLY A 269 1.28 8.50 -11.07
N ARG A 270 0.34 9.14 -11.77
CA ARG A 270 -0.23 8.63 -13.00
C ARG A 270 0.47 9.19 -14.23
N ILE A 271 0.66 8.33 -15.19
CA ILE A 271 1.31 8.65 -16.47
C ILE A 271 0.54 9.73 -17.22
N ASP A 272 -0.77 9.57 -17.41
CA ASP A 272 -1.61 10.49 -18.15
C ASP A 272 -1.75 11.87 -17.47
N THR A 273 -1.66 11.93 -16.16
CA THR A 273 -1.64 13.19 -15.40
C THR A 273 -0.33 13.94 -15.62
N LEU A 274 0.79 13.29 -15.38
CA LEU A 274 2.11 13.93 -15.45
C LEU A 274 2.57 14.26 -16.88
N LEU A 275 2.08 13.57 -17.91
CA LEU A 275 2.34 13.94 -19.30
C LEU A 275 1.68 15.27 -19.71
N ARG A 276 0.67 15.75 -18.96
CA ARG A 276 0.02 17.05 -19.19
C ARG A 276 0.73 18.21 -18.49
N TYR A 277 1.64 17.93 -17.57
CA TYR A 277 2.37 18.97 -16.82
C TYR A 277 3.32 19.73 -17.73
N ASP A 278 3.39 21.05 -17.52
CA ASP A 278 4.29 21.92 -18.22
C ASP A 278 5.78 21.58 -17.98
N ARG A 279 6.60 21.84 -18.97
CA ARG A 279 8.07 21.65 -18.85
C ARG A 279 8.68 22.49 -17.72
N ALA A 280 8.12 23.64 -17.41
CA ALA A 280 8.53 24.48 -16.28
C ALA A 280 8.26 23.76 -14.95
N THR A 281 7.13 23.11 -14.81
CA THR A 281 6.76 22.33 -13.63
C THR A 281 7.72 21.15 -13.43
N TRP A 282 8.07 20.43 -14.49
CA TRP A 282 9.04 19.34 -14.42
C TRP A 282 10.42 19.82 -13.93
N LYS A 283 10.91 20.95 -14.45
CA LYS A 283 12.17 21.57 -13.97
C LYS A 283 12.08 21.98 -12.50
N LEU A 284 10.94 22.49 -12.08
CA LEU A 284 10.72 22.89 -10.70
C LEU A 284 10.68 21.65 -9.76
N MET A 285 10.02 20.57 -10.16
CA MET A 285 10.01 19.31 -9.42
C MET A 285 11.43 18.74 -9.27
N GLU A 286 12.23 18.71 -10.35
CA GLU A 286 13.64 18.30 -10.29
C GLU A 286 14.44 19.19 -9.30
N LYS A 287 14.29 20.52 -9.41
CA LYS A 287 14.96 21.50 -8.53
C LYS A 287 14.54 21.34 -7.06
N SER A 288 13.29 20.99 -6.80
CA SER A 288 12.76 20.79 -5.45
C SER A 288 13.23 19.50 -4.77
N GLY A 289 13.98 18.65 -5.49
CA GLY A 289 14.56 17.43 -4.95
C GLY A 289 13.83 16.14 -5.31
N LEU A 290 12.93 16.14 -6.31
CA LEU A 290 12.33 14.92 -6.84
C LEU A 290 13.38 13.95 -7.36
N LYS A 291 13.39 12.72 -6.87
CA LYS A 291 14.34 11.67 -7.26
C LYS A 291 13.69 10.51 -7.98
N MET A 292 12.44 10.20 -7.66
CA MET A 292 11.76 9.05 -8.22
C MET A 292 10.25 9.29 -8.30
N ILE A 293 9.63 8.70 -9.31
CA ILE A 293 8.17 8.55 -9.35
C ILE A 293 7.82 7.09 -9.64
N PHE A 294 6.90 6.55 -8.84
CA PHE A 294 6.32 5.23 -9.06
C PHE A 294 5.04 5.36 -9.88
N PHE A 295 5.00 4.69 -11.02
CA PHE A 295 3.89 4.77 -11.98
C PHE A 295 3.12 3.46 -12.08
N GLY A 296 1.81 3.53 -12.08
CA GLY A 296 0.97 2.44 -12.52
C GLY A 296 0.92 2.36 -14.05
N ALA A 297 1.75 1.55 -14.69
CA ALA A 297 1.72 1.28 -16.13
C ALA A 297 0.74 0.15 -16.49
N GLU A 298 0.54 -0.78 -15.60
CA GLU A 298 -0.37 -1.93 -15.53
C GLU A 298 -0.20 -2.95 -16.66
N SER A 299 -0.26 -2.56 -17.94
CA SER A 299 -0.21 -3.49 -19.07
C SER A 299 0.49 -2.88 -20.30
N GLY A 300 1.08 -3.73 -21.12
CA GLY A 300 1.59 -3.40 -22.44
C GLY A 300 0.55 -3.48 -23.55
N LEU A 301 -0.68 -3.91 -23.24
CA LEU A 301 -1.78 -4.05 -24.18
C LEU A 301 -2.83 -2.97 -23.97
N ASP A 302 -3.02 -2.09 -24.93
CA ASP A 302 -3.96 -0.95 -24.82
C ASP A 302 -5.41 -1.41 -24.58
N GLU A 303 -5.79 -2.58 -25.06
CA GLU A 303 -7.10 -3.17 -24.80
C GLU A 303 -7.29 -3.49 -23.32
N THR A 304 -6.26 -4.04 -22.66
CA THR A 304 -6.25 -4.29 -21.23
C THR A 304 -6.37 -2.98 -20.46
N LEU A 305 -5.62 -1.94 -20.83
CA LEU A 305 -5.69 -0.62 -20.18
C LEU A 305 -7.08 0.01 -20.29
N ARG A 306 -7.74 -0.12 -21.44
CA ARG A 306 -9.14 0.33 -21.60
C ARG A 306 -10.10 -0.49 -20.74
N MET A 307 -9.95 -1.81 -20.71
CA MET A 307 -10.77 -2.68 -19.87
C MET A 307 -10.60 -2.35 -18.37
N MET A 308 -9.40 -1.97 -17.94
CA MET A 308 -9.09 -1.53 -16.58
C MET A 308 -9.64 -0.17 -16.21
N ASP A 309 -10.24 0.56 -17.14
CA ASP A 309 -10.65 1.97 -16.97
C ASP A 309 -9.49 2.85 -16.45
N LYS A 310 -8.30 2.66 -17.06
CA LYS A 310 -7.07 3.37 -16.64
C LYS A 310 -7.05 4.84 -17.11
N GLY A 311 -8.18 5.40 -17.55
CA GLY A 311 -8.33 6.83 -17.79
C GLY A 311 -7.61 7.36 -19.04
N GLY A 312 -7.41 6.53 -20.06
CA GLY A 312 -6.77 6.92 -21.30
C GLY A 312 -5.26 6.70 -21.35
N VAL A 313 -4.66 6.09 -20.32
CA VAL A 313 -3.26 5.63 -20.39
C VAL A 313 -3.11 4.63 -21.51
N THR A 314 -2.07 4.82 -22.35
CA THR A 314 -1.71 3.92 -23.45
C THR A 314 -0.27 3.45 -23.32
N ARG A 315 0.06 2.38 -24.02
CA ARG A 315 1.46 1.91 -24.16
C ARG A 315 2.39 3.05 -24.62
N ALA A 316 1.97 3.81 -25.64
CA ALA A 316 2.76 4.92 -26.17
C ALA A 316 3.02 6.01 -25.14
N GLN A 317 2.05 6.32 -24.30
CA GLN A 317 2.23 7.26 -23.20
C GLN A 317 3.18 6.74 -22.12
N THR A 318 3.14 5.45 -21.82
CA THR A 318 4.10 4.84 -20.88
C THR A 318 5.54 4.96 -21.40
N VAL A 319 5.74 4.73 -22.70
CA VAL A 319 7.03 4.94 -23.40
C VAL A 319 7.47 6.41 -23.32
N ALA A 320 6.56 7.35 -23.61
CA ALA A 320 6.85 8.79 -23.53
C ALA A 320 7.22 9.22 -22.10
N MET A 321 6.57 8.67 -21.09
CA MET A 321 6.88 8.95 -19.68
C MET A 321 8.29 8.47 -19.30
N ALA A 322 8.71 7.30 -19.75
CA ALA A 322 10.08 6.81 -19.48
C ALA A 322 11.15 7.73 -20.10
N ALA A 323 10.89 8.25 -21.30
CA ALA A 323 11.76 9.22 -21.96
C ALA A 323 11.79 10.56 -21.21
N LEU A 324 10.63 11.04 -20.77
CA LEU A 324 10.49 12.27 -20.00
C LEU A 324 11.21 12.19 -18.65
N CYS A 325 11.06 11.11 -17.91
CA CYS A 325 11.79 10.89 -16.66
C CYS A 325 13.30 10.87 -16.86
N ARG A 326 13.78 10.28 -18.00
CA ARG A 326 15.22 10.34 -18.35
C ARG A 326 15.70 11.75 -18.60
N GLU A 327 14.91 12.57 -19.30
CA GLU A 327 15.23 13.97 -19.60
C GLU A 327 15.43 14.81 -18.33
N TYR A 328 14.58 14.58 -17.29
CA TYR A 328 14.64 15.32 -16.03
C TYR A 328 15.40 14.60 -14.91
N HIS A 329 16.20 13.57 -15.21
CA HIS A 329 17.01 12.82 -14.26
C HIS A 329 16.19 12.23 -13.09
N VAL A 330 14.91 11.97 -13.30
CA VAL A 330 13.99 11.34 -12.34
C VAL A 330 13.99 9.84 -12.59
N GLN A 331 14.25 9.05 -11.56
CA GLN A 331 14.10 7.61 -11.66
C GLN A 331 12.63 7.25 -11.83
N SER A 332 12.31 6.47 -12.84
CA SER A 332 10.98 5.93 -13.04
C SER A 332 10.89 4.51 -12.54
N GLU A 333 9.87 4.22 -11.74
CA GLU A 333 9.47 2.87 -11.38
C GLU A 333 8.09 2.59 -11.99
N PHE A 334 7.95 1.48 -12.72
CA PHE A 334 6.70 1.11 -13.37
C PHE A 334 6.15 -0.18 -12.78
N SER A 335 4.93 -0.15 -12.25
CA SER A 335 4.20 -1.33 -11.88
C SER A 335 3.37 -1.88 -13.02
N PHE A 336 3.27 -3.20 -13.10
CA PHE A 336 2.49 -3.94 -14.07
C PHE A 336 1.63 -4.97 -13.37
N VAL A 337 0.38 -5.09 -13.78
CA VAL A 337 -0.58 -6.06 -13.27
C VAL A 337 -0.79 -7.16 -14.30
N MET A 338 0.09 -8.15 -14.26
CA MET A 338 0.17 -9.21 -15.29
C MET A 338 -0.95 -10.23 -15.17
N GLY A 339 -1.54 -10.60 -16.30
CA GLY A 339 -2.57 -11.63 -16.36
C GLY A 339 -3.96 -11.15 -15.95
N SER A 340 -4.24 -9.87 -16.09
CA SER A 340 -5.52 -9.26 -15.73
C SER A 340 -6.61 -9.42 -16.81
N HIS A 341 -6.24 -9.62 -18.07
CA HIS A 341 -7.21 -9.74 -19.17
C HIS A 341 -7.86 -11.14 -19.23
N PRO A 342 -9.20 -11.26 -19.07
CA PRO A 342 -9.87 -12.56 -18.94
C PRO A 342 -9.75 -13.46 -20.18
N THR A 343 -9.80 -12.88 -21.37
CA THR A 343 -9.84 -13.64 -22.64
C THR A 343 -8.52 -13.58 -23.44
N LYS A 344 -7.69 -12.54 -23.20
CA LYS A 344 -6.41 -12.33 -23.89
C LYS A 344 -5.23 -12.41 -22.92
N THR A 345 -5.31 -13.29 -21.94
CA THR A 345 -4.35 -13.36 -20.81
C THR A 345 -2.91 -13.55 -21.29
N GLU A 346 -2.66 -14.42 -22.26
CA GLU A 346 -1.30 -14.67 -22.76
C GLU A 346 -0.77 -13.51 -23.60
N GLU A 347 -1.61 -12.94 -24.47
CA GLU A 347 -1.30 -11.75 -25.27
C GLU A 347 -0.95 -10.55 -24.39
N ASP A 348 -1.74 -10.31 -23.33
CA ASP A 348 -1.51 -9.27 -22.34
C ASP A 348 -0.16 -9.44 -21.62
N ILE A 349 0.15 -10.66 -21.19
CA ILE A 349 1.43 -10.98 -20.54
C ILE A 349 2.60 -10.72 -21.49
N ASP A 350 2.51 -11.16 -22.75
CA ASP A 350 3.59 -11.00 -23.73
C ASP A 350 3.78 -9.55 -24.11
N ALA A 351 2.71 -8.81 -24.40
CA ALA A 351 2.77 -7.37 -24.67
C ALA A 351 3.36 -6.57 -23.51
N THR A 352 3.06 -6.97 -22.27
CA THR A 352 3.61 -6.33 -21.06
C THR A 352 5.10 -6.62 -20.91
N ILE A 353 5.54 -7.85 -21.16
CA ILE A 353 6.97 -8.20 -21.19
C ILE A 353 7.70 -7.38 -22.28
N ASP A 354 7.12 -7.26 -23.47
CA ASP A 354 7.69 -6.47 -24.57
C ASP A 354 7.83 -5.01 -24.21
N LEU A 355 6.81 -4.42 -23.56
CA LEU A 355 6.88 -3.04 -23.06
C LEU A 355 7.99 -2.86 -22.03
N MET A 356 8.16 -3.79 -21.09
CA MET A 356 9.24 -3.71 -20.08
C MET A 356 10.62 -3.67 -20.74
N TYR A 357 10.89 -4.50 -21.77
CA TYR A 357 12.14 -4.44 -22.53
C TYR A 357 12.33 -3.12 -23.28
N GLU A 358 11.25 -2.56 -23.81
CA GLU A 358 11.29 -1.28 -24.49
C GLU A 358 11.63 -0.13 -23.54
N LEU A 359 10.99 -0.07 -22.36
CA LEU A 359 11.23 0.93 -21.34
C LEU A 359 12.67 0.90 -20.81
N GLU A 360 13.23 -0.30 -20.58
CA GLU A 360 14.62 -0.48 -20.14
C GLU A 360 15.64 -0.01 -21.20
N ARG A 361 15.31 -0.16 -22.48
CA ARG A 361 16.15 0.35 -23.56
C ARG A 361 16.12 1.87 -23.66
N ILE A 362 14.94 2.49 -23.41
CA ILE A 362 14.75 3.94 -23.43
C ILE A 362 15.41 4.60 -22.22
N ASN A 363 15.12 4.08 -21.04
CA ASN A 363 15.68 4.54 -19.79
C ASN A 363 16.24 3.36 -18.96
N PRO A 364 17.53 3.04 -19.07
CA PRO A 364 18.14 1.92 -18.34
C PRO A 364 18.11 2.04 -16.81
N GLN A 365 17.76 3.21 -16.27
CA GLN A 365 17.57 3.43 -14.85
C GLN A 365 16.14 3.11 -14.39
N SER A 366 15.20 2.93 -15.31
CA SER A 366 13.84 2.54 -14.98
C SER A 366 13.79 1.20 -14.27
N GLN A 367 12.93 1.08 -13.28
CA GLN A 367 12.68 -0.18 -12.58
C GLN A 367 11.29 -0.72 -12.90
N MET A 368 11.20 -2.02 -13.03
CA MET A 368 9.96 -2.73 -13.39
C MET A 368 9.48 -3.59 -12.23
N HIS A 369 8.20 -3.49 -11.92
CA HIS A 369 7.54 -4.23 -10.85
C HIS A 369 6.38 -5.06 -11.40
N PRO A 370 6.63 -6.26 -11.96
CA PRO A 370 5.57 -7.12 -12.47
C PRO A 370 4.85 -7.82 -11.31
N PHE A 371 3.65 -7.37 -10.99
CA PHE A 371 2.73 -8.02 -10.05
C PHE A 371 1.82 -9.00 -10.78
N ILE A 372 1.38 -10.05 -10.09
CA ILE A 372 0.35 -10.94 -10.62
C ILE A 372 -1.01 -10.35 -10.25
N TYR A 373 -1.92 -10.27 -11.23
CA TYR A 373 -3.27 -9.80 -10.97
C TYR A 373 -3.94 -10.66 -9.91
N THR A 374 -4.43 -10.02 -8.87
CA THR A 374 -5.17 -10.62 -7.78
C THR A 374 -6.47 -9.82 -7.64
N PRO A 375 -7.63 -10.41 -7.93
CA PRO A 375 -8.90 -9.71 -7.86
C PRO A 375 -9.13 -9.05 -6.50
N VAL A 376 -9.68 -7.86 -6.50
CA VAL A 376 -10.20 -7.17 -5.31
C VAL A 376 -11.74 -7.09 -5.46
N PRO A 377 -12.54 -7.04 -4.41
CA PRO A 377 -14.00 -7.14 -4.50
C PRO A 377 -14.64 -5.86 -5.08
N PHE A 378 -14.13 -5.40 -6.20
CA PHE A 378 -14.56 -4.18 -6.86
C PHE A 378 -14.35 -4.24 -8.38
N GLY A 379 -15.35 -3.77 -9.14
CA GLY A 379 -15.27 -3.50 -10.57
C GLY A 379 -15.46 -4.72 -11.47
N SER A 380 -15.63 -4.45 -12.77
CA SER A 380 -16.04 -5.44 -13.78
C SER A 380 -15.07 -6.60 -13.97
N ILE A 381 -13.78 -6.42 -13.65
CA ILE A 381 -12.81 -7.51 -13.74
C ILE A 381 -12.99 -8.50 -12.58
N TYR A 382 -13.34 -7.99 -11.40
CA TYR A 382 -13.73 -8.83 -10.27
C TYR A 382 -15.03 -9.61 -10.56
N ASP A 383 -16.04 -8.95 -11.13
CA ASP A 383 -17.31 -9.63 -11.49
C ASP A 383 -17.04 -10.83 -12.40
N LYS A 384 -16.18 -10.67 -13.41
CA LYS A 384 -15.73 -11.79 -14.27
C LYS A 384 -14.99 -12.89 -13.51
N ALA A 385 -14.25 -12.54 -12.46
CA ALA A 385 -13.59 -13.55 -11.64
C ALA A 385 -14.60 -14.34 -10.81
N VAL A 386 -15.65 -13.69 -10.29
CA VAL A 386 -16.77 -14.35 -9.59
C VAL A 386 -17.55 -15.25 -10.53
N GLU A 387 -17.89 -14.77 -11.73
CA GLU A 387 -18.52 -15.58 -12.79
C GLU A 387 -17.69 -16.82 -13.13
N GLY A 388 -16.36 -16.67 -13.10
CA GLY A 388 -15.40 -17.77 -13.30
C GLY A 388 -15.18 -18.68 -12.08
N GLY A 389 -15.91 -18.47 -10.97
CA GLY A 389 -15.90 -19.33 -9.79
C GLY A 389 -15.07 -18.81 -8.60
N LEU A 390 -14.56 -17.58 -8.62
CA LEU A 390 -13.92 -16.99 -7.45
C LEU A 390 -14.93 -16.82 -6.32
N GLN A 391 -14.62 -17.37 -5.15
CA GLN A 391 -15.40 -17.18 -3.93
C GLN A 391 -14.48 -16.81 -2.78
N TYR A 392 -14.71 -15.64 -2.18
CA TYR A 392 -13.96 -15.24 -1.01
C TYR A 392 -14.34 -16.00 0.27
N PRO A 393 -13.40 -16.14 1.20
CA PRO A 393 -13.69 -16.65 2.53
C PRO A 393 -14.78 -15.85 3.24
N LYS A 394 -15.70 -16.55 3.89
CA LYS A 394 -16.79 -15.92 4.62
C LYS A 394 -16.45 -15.49 6.05
N ASN A 395 -15.26 -15.84 6.55
CA ASN A 395 -14.80 -15.47 7.88
C ASN A 395 -13.28 -15.38 7.94
N LEU A 396 -12.75 -14.78 9.02
CA LEU A 396 -11.33 -14.57 9.20
C LEU A 396 -10.51 -15.85 9.39
N ASP A 397 -11.11 -16.94 9.88
CA ASP A 397 -10.42 -18.22 10.01
C ASP A 397 -10.03 -18.81 8.66
N ALA A 398 -10.94 -18.73 7.71
CA ALA A 398 -10.67 -19.15 6.35
C ALA A 398 -9.64 -18.22 5.66
N TRP A 399 -9.70 -16.90 5.90
CA TRP A 399 -8.69 -15.94 5.41
C TRP A 399 -7.28 -16.20 5.98
N ALA A 400 -7.17 -16.70 7.22
CA ALA A 400 -5.89 -17.06 7.84
C ALA A 400 -5.29 -18.37 7.31
N SER A 401 -6.02 -19.15 6.51
CA SER A 401 -5.49 -20.37 5.91
C SER A 401 -4.26 -20.10 5.03
N HIS A 402 -3.41 -21.11 4.84
CA HIS A 402 -2.22 -20.97 3.99
C HIS A 402 -2.58 -20.53 2.57
N GLU A 403 -3.65 -21.09 2.02
CA GLU A 403 -4.12 -20.77 0.66
C GLU A 403 -4.45 -19.27 0.51
N TRP A 404 -5.31 -18.74 1.36
CA TRP A 404 -5.75 -17.36 1.30
C TRP A 404 -4.72 -16.35 1.79
N SER A 405 -3.82 -16.76 2.67
CA SER A 405 -2.65 -15.93 3.00
C SER A 405 -1.71 -15.77 1.80
N GLN A 406 -1.55 -16.81 0.95
CA GLN A 406 -0.78 -16.69 -0.30
C GLN A 406 -1.52 -15.85 -1.35
N TYR A 407 -2.86 -15.86 -1.34
CA TYR A 407 -3.68 -14.98 -2.17
C TYR A 407 -3.44 -13.50 -1.82
N THR A 408 -3.58 -13.12 -0.56
CA THR A 408 -3.37 -11.74 -0.10
C THR A 408 -1.94 -11.24 -0.29
N LEU A 409 -0.96 -12.15 -0.38
CA LEU A 409 0.43 -11.86 -0.74
C LEU A 409 0.66 -11.85 -2.27
N ARG A 410 -0.39 -11.94 -3.09
CA ARG A 410 -0.32 -12.00 -4.58
C ARG A 410 0.60 -13.10 -5.13
N ARG A 411 0.78 -14.19 -4.38
CA ARG A 411 1.62 -15.32 -4.78
C ARG A 411 0.84 -16.42 -5.47
N ARG A 412 -0.42 -16.63 -5.07
CA ARG A 412 -1.35 -17.60 -5.63
C ARG A 412 -2.71 -16.95 -5.83
N PRO A 413 -2.87 -16.13 -6.88
CA PRO A 413 -4.16 -15.55 -7.19
C PRO A 413 -5.14 -16.64 -7.63
N HIS A 414 -6.36 -16.58 -7.14
CA HIS A 414 -7.46 -17.44 -7.58
C HIS A 414 -8.15 -16.85 -8.82
N THR A 415 -7.37 -16.25 -9.72
CA THR A 415 -7.85 -15.67 -10.97
C THR A 415 -8.22 -16.79 -11.96
N PRO A 416 -9.50 -16.99 -12.32
CA PRO A 416 -9.95 -18.21 -13.03
C PRO A 416 -9.30 -18.42 -14.37
N TRP A 417 -8.97 -17.36 -15.11
CA TRP A 417 -8.34 -17.44 -16.44
C TRP A 417 -6.81 -17.53 -16.41
N LEU A 418 -6.19 -17.35 -15.25
CA LEU A 418 -4.74 -17.45 -15.12
C LEU A 418 -4.32 -18.91 -14.92
N THR A 419 -4.10 -19.62 -16.01
CA THR A 419 -3.71 -21.04 -15.99
C THR A 419 -2.37 -21.24 -15.26
N PRO A 420 -2.12 -22.46 -14.69
CA PRO A 420 -0.82 -22.79 -14.07
C PRO A 420 0.38 -22.59 -15.00
N ARG A 421 0.20 -22.75 -16.32
CA ARG A 421 1.24 -22.48 -17.33
C ARG A 421 1.58 -21.00 -17.39
N LEU A 422 0.58 -20.12 -17.48
CA LEU A 422 0.76 -18.68 -17.54
C LEU A 422 1.30 -18.12 -16.24
N HIS A 423 0.80 -18.60 -15.11
CA HIS A 423 1.34 -18.25 -13.79
C HIS A 423 2.84 -18.58 -13.70
N ARG A 424 3.25 -19.79 -14.11
CA ARG A 424 4.68 -20.16 -14.13
C ARG A 424 5.49 -19.29 -15.08
N LYS A 425 4.94 -18.88 -16.24
CA LYS A 425 5.57 -17.93 -17.17
C LYS A 425 5.91 -16.62 -16.50
N ILE A 426 4.94 -16.02 -15.78
CA ILE A 426 5.15 -14.77 -15.04
C ILE A 426 6.21 -14.93 -13.93
N VAL A 427 6.10 -15.99 -13.12
CA VAL A 427 7.04 -16.25 -12.01
C VAL A 427 8.47 -16.46 -12.52
N ASN A 428 8.64 -17.19 -13.61
CA ASN A 428 9.96 -17.40 -14.20
C ASN A 428 10.50 -16.13 -14.86
N PHE A 429 9.65 -15.37 -15.57
CA PHE A 429 10.03 -14.07 -16.11
C PHE A 429 10.52 -13.14 -15.00
N ARG A 430 9.75 -13.00 -13.91
CA ARG A 430 10.14 -12.21 -12.74
C ARG A 430 11.52 -12.61 -12.21
N ALA A 431 11.80 -13.90 -12.10
CA ALA A 431 13.09 -14.39 -11.63
C ALA A 431 14.25 -14.03 -12.59
N VAL A 432 14.05 -14.19 -13.90
CA VAL A 432 15.05 -13.84 -14.94
C VAL A 432 15.28 -12.33 -14.95
N HIS A 433 14.19 -11.55 -14.97
CA HIS A 433 14.24 -10.11 -14.98
C HIS A 433 14.93 -9.56 -13.71
N GLN A 434 14.53 -10.01 -12.53
CA GLN A 434 15.11 -9.57 -11.26
C GLN A 434 16.59 -9.94 -11.12
N ALA A 435 17.00 -11.07 -11.67
CA ALA A 435 18.41 -11.45 -11.66
C ALA A 435 19.26 -10.58 -12.61
N TYR A 436 18.69 -10.13 -13.72
CA TYR A 436 19.37 -9.30 -14.71
C TYR A 436 19.33 -7.80 -14.36
N TYR A 437 18.17 -7.31 -13.88
CA TYR A 437 17.95 -5.95 -13.36
C TYR A 437 17.61 -6.00 -11.87
N PRO A 438 18.62 -6.19 -10.98
CA PRO A 438 18.39 -6.11 -9.56
C PRO A 438 17.97 -4.67 -9.20
N LYS A 439 16.98 -4.56 -8.32
CA LYS A 439 16.41 -3.26 -7.92
C LYS A 439 17.44 -2.42 -7.16
N THR A 440 17.43 -1.10 -7.37
CA THR A 440 18.31 -0.14 -6.67
C THR A 440 18.04 -0.09 -5.16
N ASN A 441 16.84 -0.45 -4.71
CA ASN A 441 16.50 -0.59 -3.30
C ASN A 441 17.22 -1.77 -2.62
N ASP A 442 17.82 -2.68 -3.40
CA ASP A 442 18.66 -3.77 -2.90
C ASP A 442 20.10 -3.25 -2.55
N ARG A 443 20.22 -2.04 -1.96
CA ARG A 443 21.51 -1.48 -1.48
C ARG A 443 22.26 -2.41 -0.53
N PHE A 444 21.57 -3.37 0.05
CA PHE A 444 22.13 -4.38 0.93
C PHE A 444 22.74 -5.57 0.18
N VAL A 445 22.59 -5.64 -1.15
CA VAL A 445 23.19 -6.70 -1.95
C VAL A 445 24.58 -6.27 -2.41
N ALA A 446 25.61 -7.02 -2.01
CA ALA A 446 26.98 -6.72 -2.39
C ALA A 446 27.15 -6.64 -3.93
N PRO A 447 27.89 -5.68 -4.46
CA PRO A 447 28.05 -5.47 -5.92
C PRO A 447 28.49 -6.72 -6.70
N TRP A 448 29.30 -7.58 -6.10
CA TRP A 448 29.75 -8.82 -6.75
C TRP A 448 28.60 -9.83 -6.92
N LYS A 449 27.64 -9.88 -5.99
CA LYS A 449 26.43 -10.74 -6.10
C LYS A 449 25.57 -10.27 -7.26
N ILE A 450 25.37 -8.96 -7.42
CA ILE A 450 24.66 -8.36 -8.54
C ILE A 450 25.34 -8.72 -9.87
N ARG A 451 26.66 -8.60 -9.95
CA ARG A 451 27.44 -8.95 -11.16
C ARG A 451 27.27 -10.44 -11.50
N LEU A 452 27.34 -11.32 -10.51
CA LEU A 452 27.16 -12.76 -10.71
C LEU A 452 25.75 -13.09 -11.20
N LEU A 453 24.71 -12.52 -10.59
CA LEU A 453 23.33 -12.70 -11.03
C LEU A 453 23.12 -12.25 -12.47
N ARG A 454 23.65 -11.09 -12.84
CA ARG A 454 23.59 -10.57 -14.22
C ARG A 454 24.31 -11.49 -15.20
N LEU A 455 25.48 -12.00 -14.87
CA LEU A 455 26.24 -12.92 -15.73
C LEU A 455 25.44 -14.18 -16.00
N VAL A 456 24.92 -14.83 -14.96
CA VAL A 456 24.19 -16.10 -15.09
C VAL A 456 22.83 -15.91 -15.78
N SER A 457 22.14 -14.78 -15.57
CA SER A 457 20.83 -14.51 -16.16
C SER A 457 20.88 -13.93 -17.58
N SER A 458 22.03 -13.35 -18.00
CA SER A 458 22.11 -12.54 -19.23
C SER A 458 21.71 -13.30 -20.51
N TRP A 459 22.08 -14.57 -20.64
CA TRP A 459 21.72 -15.37 -21.81
C TRP A 459 20.22 -15.66 -21.87
N ARG A 460 19.58 -15.91 -20.73
CA ARG A 460 18.12 -16.10 -20.63
C ARG A 460 17.38 -14.80 -20.95
N TYR A 461 17.82 -13.70 -20.33
CA TYR A 461 17.20 -12.39 -20.54
C TYR A 461 17.29 -11.98 -22.01
N ARG A 462 18.50 -12.01 -22.62
CA ARG A 462 18.70 -11.60 -24.01
C ARG A 462 17.98 -12.48 -25.03
N ARG A 463 17.84 -13.79 -24.77
CA ARG A 463 17.14 -14.74 -25.63
C ARG A 463 15.67 -14.95 -25.25
N ARG A 464 15.17 -14.22 -24.25
CA ARG A 464 13.78 -14.30 -23.75
C ARG A 464 13.37 -15.72 -23.35
N ILE A 465 14.25 -16.45 -22.67
CA ILE A 465 14.02 -17.82 -22.21
C ILE A 465 13.57 -17.80 -20.75
N TYR A 466 12.27 -17.95 -20.51
CA TYR A 466 11.67 -17.92 -19.15
C TYR A 466 11.27 -19.30 -18.64
N THR A 467 11.60 -20.36 -19.37
CA THR A 467 11.28 -21.74 -18.94
C THR A 467 12.22 -22.19 -17.82
N ALA A 468 11.65 -22.88 -16.81
CA ALA A 468 12.40 -23.61 -15.77
C ALA A 468 13.56 -22.82 -15.11
N ALA A 469 13.36 -21.57 -14.76
CA ALA A 469 14.40 -20.70 -14.13
C ALA A 469 14.67 -21.08 -12.65
N TYR A 470 14.87 -22.39 -12.37
CA TYR A 470 15.07 -22.92 -11.01
C TYR A 470 16.38 -22.43 -10.39
N GLU A 471 17.46 -22.41 -11.19
CA GLU A 471 18.78 -21.93 -10.79
C GLU A 471 18.75 -20.47 -10.36
N LEU A 472 18.08 -19.62 -11.11
CA LEU A 472 17.98 -18.20 -10.78
C LEU A 472 17.13 -17.98 -9.51
N ARG A 473 16.05 -18.74 -9.33
CA ARG A 473 15.25 -18.68 -8.11
C ARG A 473 16.05 -19.13 -6.87
N ALA A 474 16.87 -20.17 -7.02
CA ALA A 474 17.75 -20.60 -5.94
C ALA A 474 18.83 -19.56 -5.65
N MET A 475 19.48 -19.00 -6.67
CA MET A 475 20.48 -17.94 -6.51
C MET A 475 19.89 -16.67 -5.88
N LEU A 476 18.72 -16.23 -6.31
CA LEU A 476 18.04 -15.08 -5.72
C LEU A 476 17.73 -15.30 -4.22
N ARG A 477 17.30 -16.50 -3.84
CA ARG A 477 17.08 -16.85 -2.43
C ARG A 477 18.37 -16.83 -1.60
N LEU A 478 19.48 -17.31 -2.16
CA LEU A 478 20.75 -17.41 -1.44
C LEU A 478 21.52 -16.08 -1.40
N LEU A 479 21.50 -15.31 -2.50
CA LEU A 479 22.37 -14.16 -2.66
C LEU A 479 21.67 -12.83 -2.28
N VAL A 480 20.38 -12.73 -2.57
CA VAL A 480 19.63 -11.48 -2.35
C VAL A 480 18.92 -11.47 -1.00
N ASN A 481 18.86 -12.61 -0.31
CA ASN A 481 18.09 -12.78 0.92
C ASN A 481 16.69 -12.19 0.75
N PRO A 482 15.67 -12.96 0.41
CA PRO A 482 14.36 -12.40 0.16
C PRO A 482 13.84 -11.82 1.48
N SER A 483 14.05 -10.54 1.73
CA SER A 483 13.10 -9.79 2.52
C SER A 483 11.74 -10.23 2.02
N PRO A 484 10.82 -10.72 2.85
CA PRO A 484 9.45 -10.92 2.40
C PRO A 484 9.00 -9.56 1.92
N ARG A 485 9.08 -9.36 0.60
CA ARG A 485 8.65 -8.11 -0.01
C ARG A 485 7.18 -8.03 0.28
N HIS A 486 6.77 -6.90 0.81
CA HIS A 486 5.38 -6.56 0.89
C HIS A 486 4.88 -6.45 -0.54
N GLU A 487 4.45 -7.58 -1.09
CA GLU A 487 3.57 -7.63 -2.24
C GLU A 487 2.15 -7.45 -1.69
N GLY A 488 1.95 -6.38 -0.96
CA GLY A 488 0.70 -5.85 -0.49
C GLY A 488 0.62 -4.39 -0.89
N PHE A 489 -0.58 -3.88 -0.99
CA PHE A 489 -0.88 -2.49 -1.38
C PHE A 489 -0.03 -1.45 -0.69
#